data_e1c40021fd1716a2c58cdc45c1076cac
#
_entry.id   e1c40021fd1716a2c58cdc45c1076cac
#
_cell.length_a   1.000
_cell.length_b   1.000
_cell.length_c   1.000
_cell.angle_alpha   90.00
_cell.angle_beta   90.00
_cell.angle_gamma   90.00
#
_symmetry.space_group_name_H-M   'P 1'
#
loop_
_entity.id
_entity.type
_entity.pdbx_description
1 polymer ?
#
loop_
_entity_poly.entity_id
_entity_poly.type
_entity_poly.pdbx_seq_one_letter_code
_entity_poly.pdbx_strand_id
1 'polypeptide(L)'
;DAPTLGSEISLRVRIPNSYTFDTALVRFYLDSEATVLPLKKQKENSVESWWSVKLPIKNYDTSYRFLFVQNSGDGRSKYDWLNASGLFSHDVHSNEDFRVIARPHSTTWLKNSVFYQIFPDRFAKAIDRKAPDWAIPVKWNALPNGRGPRTGVEFYGGDFEGIKSRLSYISDLGVNGIYFTPFFPSKSNHRYDAT
;
A
#
# COMPACT_ATOMS: atom_id res chain seq x y z
N ASP A 1 10.94 -7.63 13.77
CA ASP A 1 9.47 -7.70 13.94
C ASP A 1 8.88 -6.31 13.75
N ALA A 2 7.68 -6.22 13.18
CA ALA A 2 6.98 -4.96 13.08
C ALA A 2 6.56 -4.48 14.48
N PRO A 3 6.61 -3.18 14.76
CA PRO A 3 6.15 -2.66 16.04
C PRO A 3 4.63 -2.89 16.20
N THR A 4 4.19 -2.96 17.44
CA THR A 4 2.77 -3.03 17.79
C THR A 4 2.24 -1.65 18.17
N LEU A 5 0.95 -1.43 17.96
CA LEU A 5 0.30 -0.21 18.42
C LEU A 5 0.44 -0.10 19.95
N GLY A 6 0.78 1.07 20.45
CA GLY A 6 1.05 1.33 21.87
C GLY A 6 2.48 1.04 22.32
N SER A 7 3.32 0.45 21.46
CA SER A 7 4.74 0.23 21.76
C SER A 7 5.59 1.47 21.50
N GLU A 8 6.88 1.39 21.84
CA GLU A 8 7.90 2.34 21.46
C GLU A 8 8.97 1.67 20.61
N ILE A 9 9.48 2.38 19.61
CA ILE A 9 10.66 1.95 18.84
C ILE A 9 11.85 2.86 19.10
N SER A 10 13.04 2.33 18.94
CA SER A 10 14.27 3.11 19.01
C SER A 10 14.70 3.53 17.61
N LEU A 11 14.50 4.79 17.26
CA LEU A 11 15.09 5.36 16.05
C LEU A 11 16.57 5.65 16.31
N ARG A 12 17.40 5.40 15.31
CA ARG A 12 18.85 5.65 15.37
C ARG A 12 19.29 6.35 14.10
N VAL A 13 20.18 7.34 14.26
CA VAL A 13 20.84 8.00 13.14
C VAL A 13 22.34 8.09 13.41
N ARG A 14 23.12 7.85 12.36
CA ARG A 14 24.57 8.08 12.38
C ARG A 14 24.86 9.39 11.68
N ILE A 15 25.68 10.21 12.30
CA ILE A 15 26.00 11.54 11.82
C ILE A 15 27.52 11.67 11.73
N PRO A 16 28.10 11.99 10.55
CA PRO A 16 29.52 12.28 10.42
C PRO A 16 29.93 13.43 11.33
N ASN A 17 31.12 13.34 11.96
CA ASN A 17 31.62 14.40 12.83
C ASN A 17 31.96 15.70 12.06
N SER A 18 32.08 15.63 10.75
CA SER A 18 32.23 16.80 9.87
C SER A 18 30.94 17.59 9.67
N TYR A 19 29.76 17.02 10.01
CA TYR A 19 28.48 17.70 9.92
C TYR A 19 28.16 18.38 11.26
N THR A 20 28.01 19.71 11.22
CA THR A 20 27.82 20.54 12.42
C THR A 20 26.36 20.89 12.64
N PHE A 21 25.90 20.73 13.86
CA PHE A 21 24.57 21.12 14.35
C PHE A 21 24.59 21.27 15.86
N ASP A 22 23.63 22.01 16.43
CA ASP A 22 23.48 22.18 17.88
C ASP A 22 22.43 21.25 18.45
N THR A 23 21.37 21.00 17.69
CA THR A 23 20.25 20.19 18.15
C THR A 23 19.80 19.22 17.05
N ALA A 24 19.61 17.96 17.42
CA ALA A 24 19.02 16.94 16.56
C ALA A 24 17.65 16.53 17.11
N LEU A 25 16.64 16.57 16.26
CA LEU A 25 15.25 16.30 16.60
C LEU A 25 14.66 15.28 15.64
N VAL A 26 13.60 14.58 16.05
CA VAL A 26 12.69 13.87 15.14
C VAL A 26 11.34 14.55 15.16
N ARG A 27 10.79 14.84 13.99
CA ARG A 27 9.42 15.30 13.83
C ARG A 27 8.56 14.16 13.32
N PHE A 28 7.42 13.93 13.92
CA PHE A 28 6.42 12.95 13.52
C PHE A 28 5.02 13.49 13.78
N TYR A 29 4.00 12.79 13.33
CA TYR A 29 2.62 13.18 13.56
C TYR A 29 1.97 12.25 14.57
N LEU A 30 1.37 12.86 15.59
CA LEU A 30 0.55 12.20 16.58
C LEU A 30 -0.87 12.78 16.48
N ASP A 31 -1.84 11.94 16.17
CA ASP A 31 -3.23 12.35 15.98
C ASP A 31 -3.39 13.57 15.04
N SER A 32 -2.64 13.56 13.93
CA SER A 32 -2.54 14.63 12.94
C SER A 32 -1.80 15.89 13.39
N GLU A 33 -1.28 15.94 14.62
CA GLU A 33 -0.48 17.06 15.12
C GLU A 33 1.02 16.78 14.98
N ALA A 34 1.77 17.79 14.53
CA ALA A 34 3.21 17.70 14.44
C ALA A 34 3.84 17.71 15.84
N THR A 35 4.52 16.63 16.16
CA THR A 35 5.21 16.46 17.44
C THR A 35 6.71 16.34 17.21
N VAL A 36 7.51 16.89 18.10
CA VAL A 36 8.97 16.91 18.00
C VAL A 36 9.59 16.32 19.26
N LEU A 37 10.56 15.42 19.10
CA LEU A 37 11.32 14.83 20.20
C LEU A 37 12.82 15.02 19.97
N PRO A 38 13.61 15.35 21.02
CA PRO A 38 15.06 15.49 20.92
C PRO A 38 15.74 14.12 20.81
N LEU A 39 16.75 14.02 19.94
CA LEU A 39 17.67 12.90 19.94
C LEU A 39 18.72 13.06 21.03
N LYS A 40 19.21 11.93 21.54
CA LYS A 40 20.29 11.86 22.52
C LYS A 40 21.50 11.17 21.90
N LYS A 41 22.69 11.78 22.03
CA LYS A 41 23.95 11.14 21.62
C LYS A 41 24.18 9.90 22.49
N GLN A 42 24.48 8.79 21.86
CA GLN A 42 24.72 7.50 22.52
C GLN A 42 26.20 7.16 22.58
N LYS A 43 26.90 7.39 21.49
CA LYS A 43 28.35 7.14 21.36
C LYS A 43 28.93 7.98 20.22
N GLU A 44 30.24 8.04 20.18
CA GLU A 44 31.02 8.73 19.17
C GLU A 44 32.36 8.02 18.97
N ASN A 45 32.90 8.08 17.76
CA ASN A 45 34.27 7.73 17.44
C ASN A 45 34.95 8.88 16.67
N SER A 46 36.10 8.66 16.09
CA SER A 46 36.85 9.68 15.33
C SER A 46 36.16 10.13 14.02
N VAL A 47 35.17 9.40 13.53
CA VAL A 47 34.56 9.61 12.22
C VAL A 47 33.08 10.06 12.34
N GLU A 48 32.33 9.45 13.26
CA GLU A 48 30.90 9.64 13.36
C GLU A 48 30.37 9.53 14.79
N SER A 49 29.19 10.07 15.01
CA SER A 49 28.40 9.94 16.24
C SER A 49 27.08 9.24 16.00
N TRP A 50 26.58 8.50 17.00
CA TRP A 50 25.30 7.79 16.98
C TRP A 50 24.31 8.44 17.92
N TRP A 51 23.17 8.77 17.38
CA TRP A 51 22.08 9.44 18.11
C TRP A 51 20.85 8.56 18.10
N SER A 52 20.04 8.63 19.14
CA SER A 52 18.80 7.88 19.22
C SER A 52 17.70 8.64 19.94
N VAL A 53 16.46 8.20 19.66
CA VAL A 53 15.24 8.67 20.32
C VAL A 53 14.24 7.52 20.40
N LYS A 54 13.39 7.52 21.43
CA LYS A 54 12.24 6.61 21.54
C LYS A 54 11.04 7.28 20.86
N LEU A 55 10.53 6.64 19.82
CA LEU A 55 9.34 7.07 19.10
C LEU A 55 8.13 6.26 19.56
N PRO A 56 7.09 6.88 20.12
CA PRO A 56 5.86 6.18 20.50
C PRO A 56 5.06 5.82 19.25
N ILE A 57 4.58 4.58 19.17
CA ILE A 57 3.76 4.08 18.07
C ILE A 57 2.29 4.13 18.48
N LYS A 58 1.64 5.23 18.20
CA LYS A 58 0.21 5.44 18.51
C LYS A 58 -0.70 5.30 17.29
N ASN A 59 -0.13 5.38 16.09
CA ASN A 59 -0.85 5.20 14.83
C ASN A 59 -0.35 3.97 14.08
N TYR A 60 -1.23 3.32 13.32
CA TYR A 60 -0.84 2.17 12.48
C TYR A 60 0.17 2.54 11.39
N ASP A 61 0.21 3.80 11.01
CA ASP A 61 1.13 4.36 10.04
C ASP A 61 1.67 5.66 10.61
N THR A 62 2.95 5.65 10.96
CA THR A 62 3.63 6.80 11.55
C THR A 62 4.72 7.27 10.60
N SER A 63 4.56 8.45 10.03
CA SER A 63 5.60 9.11 9.24
C SER A 63 6.46 10.01 10.12
N TYR A 64 7.76 10.02 9.85
CA TYR A 64 8.70 10.83 10.60
C TYR A 64 9.88 11.29 9.73
N ARG A 65 10.53 12.37 10.14
CA ARG A 65 11.78 12.87 9.58
C ARG A 65 12.67 13.41 10.68
N PHE A 66 13.97 13.47 10.43
CA PHE A 66 14.90 14.14 11.34
C PHE A 66 15.05 15.61 10.97
N LEU A 67 15.32 16.41 11.97
CA LEU A 67 15.60 17.84 11.87
C LEU A 67 16.89 18.13 12.61
N PHE A 68 17.84 18.74 11.94
CA PHE A 68 19.09 19.22 12.52
C PHE A 68 19.06 20.74 12.52
N VAL A 69 19.28 21.34 13.68
CA VAL A 69 19.25 22.80 13.87
C VAL A 69 20.64 23.29 14.22
N GLN A 70 21.09 24.32 13.50
CA GLN A 70 22.31 25.06 13.79
C GLN A 70 21.96 26.51 14.10
N ASN A 71 22.34 26.98 15.29
CA ASN A 71 22.09 28.36 15.72
C ASN A 71 23.23 29.27 15.21
N SER A 72 22.86 30.36 14.58
CA SER A 72 23.81 31.33 13.99
C SER A 72 24.02 32.50 14.94
N GLY A 73 24.37 32.39 16.18
CA GLY A 73 24.76 33.44 17.14
C GLY A 73 24.06 34.80 17.08
N ASP A 74 23.40 35.10 15.98
CA ASP A 74 22.64 36.35 15.71
C ASP A 74 21.12 36.22 15.92
N GLY A 75 20.69 35.16 16.58
CA GLY A 75 19.28 34.84 16.83
C GLY A 75 18.57 34.12 15.66
N ARG A 76 19.29 33.83 14.58
CA ARG A 76 18.78 33.02 13.46
C ARG A 76 19.21 31.59 13.65
N SER A 77 18.43 30.65 13.06
CA SER A 77 18.76 29.24 12.99
C SER A 77 18.71 28.76 11.55
N LYS A 78 19.69 27.96 11.17
CA LYS A 78 19.64 27.15 9.96
C LYS A 78 19.14 25.77 10.35
N TYR A 79 18.46 25.11 9.44
CA TYR A 79 18.00 23.76 9.69
C TYR A 79 18.06 22.90 8.42
N ASP A 80 18.34 21.63 8.62
CA ASP A 80 18.32 20.62 7.58
C ASP A 80 17.33 19.51 7.94
N TRP A 81 16.57 19.08 6.96
CA TRP A 81 15.65 17.96 7.05
C TRP A 81 16.25 16.71 6.46
N LEU A 82 16.20 15.59 7.19
CA LEU A 82 16.54 14.27 6.68
C LEU A 82 15.30 13.40 6.61
N ASN A 83 14.93 12.98 5.42
CA ASN A 83 13.85 12.05 5.13
C ASN A 83 14.35 10.88 4.26
N ALA A 84 13.45 10.04 3.73
CA ALA A 84 13.82 8.87 2.93
C ALA A 84 14.50 9.24 1.60
N SER A 85 14.30 10.47 1.08
CA SER A 85 14.90 10.94 -0.18
C SER A 85 16.26 11.61 0.01
N GLY A 86 16.63 12.01 1.24
CA GLY A 86 17.93 12.64 1.49
C GLY A 86 17.92 13.75 2.54
N LEU A 87 19.00 14.54 2.54
CA LEU A 87 19.22 15.69 3.42
C LEU A 87 18.98 16.99 2.64
N PHE A 88 18.17 17.89 3.18
CA PHE A 88 17.71 19.12 2.51
C PHE A 88 17.77 20.32 3.46
N SER A 89 18.30 21.44 2.98
CA SER A 89 18.36 22.73 3.70
C SER A 89 17.14 23.64 3.47
N HIS A 90 16.04 23.05 3.04
CA HIS A 90 14.76 23.71 2.81
C HIS A 90 13.61 22.79 3.24
N ASP A 91 12.42 23.33 3.38
CA ASP A 91 11.24 22.52 3.69
C ASP A 91 10.96 21.47 2.62
N VAL A 92 10.68 20.26 3.07
CA VAL A 92 10.40 19.10 2.21
C VAL A 92 8.99 18.60 2.44
N HIS A 93 8.39 18.07 1.37
CA HIS A 93 7.06 17.48 1.44
C HIS A 93 7.05 16.20 2.28
N SER A 94 5.95 15.91 2.97
CA SER A 94 5.82 14.75 3.86
C SER A 94 5.69 13.40 3.13
N ASN A 95 5.49 13.40 1.81
CA ASN A 95 5.36 12.15 1.03
C ASN A 95 6.63 11.29 1.08
N GLU A 96 7.79 11.93 1.28
CA GLU A 96 9.10 11.27 1.33
C GLU A 96 9.60 11.04 2.78
N ASP A 97 8.73 11.16 3.77
CA ASP A 97 9.08 10.86 5.15
C ASP A 97 9.37 9.38 5.34
N PHE A 98 10.27 9.06 6.27
CA PHE A 98 10.40 7.70 6.75
C PHE A 98 9.07 7.23 7.34
N ARG A 99 8.75 5.95 7.18
CA ARG A 99 7.49 5.40 7.67
C ARG A 99 7.71 4.16 8.54
N VAL A 100 6.95 4.10 9.60
CA VAL A 100 6.83 2.93 10.47
C VAL A 100 5.40 2.41 10.39
N ILE A 101 5.26 1.15 10.04
CA ILE A 101 3.96 0.49 9.90
C ILE A 101 3.78 -0.47 11.07
N ALA A 102 2.81 -0.18 11.93
CA ALA A 102 2.45 -0.99 13.10
C ALA A 102 1.23 -1.89 12.86
N ARG A 103 0.88 -2.12 11.60
CA ARG A 103 -0.23 -3.00 11.25
C ARG A 103 0.07 -4.43 11.67
N PRO A 104 -0.94 -5.19 12.11
CA PRO A 104 -0.79 -6.62 12.29
C PRO A 104 -0.15 -7.22 11.04
N HIS A 105 0.74 -8.19 11.23
CA HIS A 105 1.32 -8.90 10.10
C HIS A 105 0.21 -9.36 9.14
N SER A 106 0.44 -9.19 7.85
CA SER A 106 -0.46 -9.74 6.83
C SER A 106 -0.77 -11.20 7.20
N THR A 107 -2.03 -11.56 7.12
CA THR A 107 -2.50 -12.92 7.37
C THR A 107 -1.58 -13.93 6.67
N THR A 108 -1.07 -14.91 7.40
CA THR A 108 -0.04 -15.85 6.90
C THR A 108 -0.47 -16.58 5.64
N TRP A 109 -1.77 -16.86 5.49
CA TRP A 109 -2.33 -17.50 4.30
C TRP A 109 -2.13 -16.67 3.03
N LEU A 110 -2.18 -15.32 3.12
CA LEU A 110 -2.03 -14.44 1.97
C LEU A 110 -0.63 -14.49 1.36
N LYS A 111 0.41 -14.73 2.17
CA LYS A 111 1.80 -14.83 1.72
C LYS A 111 2.05 -16.02 0.80
N ASN A 112 1.26 -17.08 0.95
CA ASN A 112 1.38 -18.31 0.20
C ASN A 112 0.19 -18.51 -0.76
N SER A 113 -0.52 -17.43 -1.10
CA SER A 113 -1.69 -17.49 -1.96
C SER A 113 -1.35 -17.17 -3.41
N VAL A 114 -1.91 -17.96 -4.30
CA VAL A 114 -1.94 -17.73 -5.74
C VAL A 114 -3.39 -17.50 -6.12
N PHE A 115 -3.70 -16.30 -6.62
CA PHE A 115 -5.06 -15.93 -6.99
C PHE A 115 -5.28 -16.02 -8.50
N TYR A 116 -6.42 -16.57 -8.89
CA TYR A 116 -6.91 -16.58 -10.26
C TYR A 116 -8.11 -15.64 -10.38
N GLN A 117 -8.01 -14.61 -11.22
CA GLN A 117 -9.13 -13.72 -11.48
C GLN A 117 -10.08 -14.33 -12.49
N ILE A 118 -11.37 -14.35 -12.16
CA ILE A 118 -12.43 -14.84 -13.04
C ILE A 118 -13.37 -13.72 -13.44
N PHE A 119 -13.59 -13.56 -14.73
CA PHE A 119 -14.66 -12.79 -15.30
C PHE A 119 -15.84 -13.76 -15.59
N PRO A 120 -16.91 -13.80 -14.79
CA PRO A 120 -17.91 -14.89 -14.84
C PRO A 120 -18.53 -15.10 -16.22
N ASP A 121 -18.90 -14.03 -16.92
CA ASP A 121 -19.51 -14.11 -18.25
C ASP A 121 -18.64 -14.84 -19.29
N ARG A 122 -17.31 -14.90 -19.07
CA ARG A 122 -16.32 -15.32 -20.08
C ARG A 122 -15.53 -16.58 -19.73
N PHE A 123 -15.66 -17.12 -18.53
CA PHE A 123 -14.76 -18.19 -18.06
C PHE A 123 -15.28 -19.59 -18.40
N ALA A 124 -16.51 -19.92 -18.00
CA ALA A 124 -17.12 -21.21 -18.27
C ALA A 124 -18.65 -21.10 -18.23
N LYS A 125 -19.33 -21.91 -19.03
CA LYS A 125 -20.78 -21.95 -19.13
C LYS A 125 -21.26 -23.38 -18.94
N ALA A 126 -22.17 -23.60 -18.01
CA ALA A 126 -22.83 -24.90 -17.79
C ALA A 126 -24.32 -24.86 -18.15
N ILE A 127 -24.98 -23.72 -18.00
CA ILE A 127 -26.41 -23.57 -18.20
C ILE A 127 -26.67 -22.63 -19.36
N ASP A 128 -27.57 -23.05 -20.25
CA ASP A 128 -28.01 -22.16 -21.35
C ASP A 128 -29.13 -21.26 -20.85
N ARG A 129 -28.82 -19.99 -20.63
CA ARG A 129 -29.74 -18.98 -20.12
C ARG A 129 -30.02 -17.92 -21.18
N LYS A 130 -31.28 -17.45 -21.23
CA LYS A 130 -31.63 -16.27 -22.03
C LYS A 130 -30.79 -15.09 -21.54
N ALA A 131 -30.18 -14.37 -22.50
CA ALA A 131 -29.51 -13.11 -22.20
C ALA A 131 -30.49 -12.09 -21.61
N PRO A 132 -30.05 -11.22 -20.69
CA PRO A 132 -30.86 -10.09 -20.25
C PRO A 132 -31.29 -9.18 -21.41
N ASP A 133 -32.42 -8.48 -21.27
CA ASP A 133 -32.96 -7.67 -22.34
C ASP A 133 -32.06 -6.49 -22.80
N TRP A 134 -31.17 -6.04 -21.92
CA TRP A 134 -30.16 -5.02 -22.22
C TRP A 134 -28.95 -5.57 -22.97
N ALA A 135 -28.74 -6.89 -22.98
CA ALA A 135 -27.51 -7.51 -23.46
C ALA A 135 -27.63 -7.98 -24.94
N ILE A 136 -26.51 -7.99 -25.61
CA ILE A 136 -26.37 -8.57 -26.95
C ILE A 136 -25.83 -9.99 -26.77
N PRO A 137 -26.63 -11.04 -27.03
CA PRO A 137 -26.17 -12.41 -26.92
C PRO A 137 -25.10 -12.71 -27.97
N VAL A 138 -24.03 -13.36 -27.53
CA VAL A 138 -22.90 -13.76 -28.37
C VAL A 138 -22.67 -15.26 -28.24
N LYS A 139 -22.36 -15.92 -29.34
CA LYS A 139 -22.01 -17.36 -29.33
C LYS A 139 -20.76 -17.58 -28.47
N TRP A 140 -20.74 -18.66 -27.67
CA TRP A 140 -19.66 -18.96 -26.73
C TRP A 140 -18.26 -18.91 -27.37
N ASN A 141 -18.12 -19.43 -28.56
CA ASN A 141 -16.83 -19.50 -29.28
C ASN A 141 -16.56 -18.31 -30.21
N ALA A 142 -17.38 -17.28 -30.18
CA ALA A 142 -17.15 -16.10 -30.99
C ALA A 142 -16.04 -15.21 -30.37
N LEU A 143 -15.29 -14.54 -31.23
CA LEU A 143 -14.30 -13.57 -30.78
C LEU A 143 -15.01 -12.35 -30.19
N PRO A 144 -14.54 -11.83 -29.04
CA PRO A 144 -15.09 -10.62 -28.45
C PRO A 144 -14.69 -9.38 -29.23
N ASN A 145 -15.55 -8.36 -29.24
CA ASN A 145 -15.16 -7.03 -29.69
C ASN A 145 -14.17 -6.41 -28.70
N GLY A 146 -12.96 -6.13 -29.12
CA GLY A 146 -11.90 -5.62 -28.23
C GLY A 146 -12.14 -4.20 -27.73
N ARG A 147 -12.78 -3.34 -28.55
CA ARG A 147 -13.11 -1.95 -28.22
C ARG A 147 -14.37 -1.49 -28.94
N GLY A 148 -15.15 -0.64 -28.28
CA GLY A 148 -16.31 0.00 -28.87
C GLY A 148 -17.56 -0.06 -27.98
N PRO A 149 -18.66 0.55 -28.41
CA PRO A 149 -19.87 0.72 -27.58
C PRO A 149 -20.56 -0.62 -27.24
N ARG A 150 -20.28 -1.69 -27.99
CA ARG A 150 -20.85 -3.03 -27.76
C ARG A 150 -20.08 -3.84 -26.72
N THR A 151 -18.84 -3.49 -26.40
CA THR A 151 -17.94 -4.30 -25.52
C THR A 151 -18.55 -4.56 -24.15
N GLY A 152 -19.19 -3.56 -23.55
CA GLY A 152 -19.81 -3.67 -22.21
C GLY A 152 -21.15 -4.39 -22.16
N VAL A 153 -21.77 -4.65 -23.33
CA VAL A 153 -23.12 -5.25 -23.42
C VAL A 153 -23.15 -6.61 -24.13
N GLU A 154 -22.01 -7.09 -24.63
CA GLU A 154 -21.91 -8.45 -25.15
C GLU A 154 -22.04 -9.47 -24.02
N PHE A 155 -22.89 -10.48 -24.18
CA PHE A 155 -23.19 -11.49 -23.19
C PHE A 155 -22.93 -12.88 -23.74
N TYR A 156 -21.95 -13.57 -23.18
CA TYR A 156 -21.58 -14.95 -23.52
C TYR A 156 -22.31 -15.97 -22.66
N GLY A 157 -22.74 -15.57 -21.48
CA GLY A 157 -23.55 -16.37 -20.58
C GLY A 157 -22.78 -17.36 -19.75
N GLY A 158 -21.51 -17.08 -19.44
CA GLY A 158 -20.79 -17.81 -18.41
C GLY A 158 -21.47 -17.71 -17.05
N ASP A 159 -21.40 -18.76 -16.26
CA ASP A 159 -22.15 -18.89 -15.02
C ASP A 159 -21.35 -19.60 -13.91
N PHE A 160 -21.84 -19.50 -12.65
CA PHE A 160 -21.19 -20.11 -11.50
C PHE A 160 -21.13 -21.65 -11.55
N GLU A 161 -22.12 -22.31 -12.16
CA GLU A 161 -22.07 -23.76 -12.34
C GLU A 161 -20.96 -24.15 -13.32
N GLY A 162 -20.77 -23.36 -14.35
CA GLY A 162 -19.63 -23.48 -15.26
C GLY A 162 -18.30 -23.29 -14.53
N ILE A 163 -18.18 -22.26 -13.72
CA ILE A 163 -16.98 -22.03 -12.90
C ILE A 163 -16.73 -23.19 -11.95
N LYS A 164 -17.75 -23.65 -11.26
CA LYS A 164 -17.69 -24.81 -10.36
C LYS A 164 -17.20 -26.08 -11.04
N SER A 165 -17.63 -26.32 -12.28
CA SER A 165 -17.18 -27.48 -13.08
C SER A 165 -15.69 -27.38 -13.47
N ARG A 166 -15.04 -26.23 -13.31
CA ARG A 166 -13.63 -25.98 -13.63
C ARG A 166 -12.73 -25.79 -12.41
N LEU A 167 -13.23 -26.02 -11.20
CA LEU A 167 -12.43 -25.85 -9.98
C LEU A 167 -11.21 -26.77 -9.93
N SER A 168 -11.31 -27.99 -10.41
CA SER A 168 -10.15 -28.90 -10.51
C SER A 168 -9.06 -28.32 -11.40
N TYR A 169 -9.43 -27.81 -12.58
CA TYR A 169 -8.49 -27.14 -13.48
C TYR A 169 -7.77 -25.98 -12.79
N ILE A 170 -8.50 -25.13 -12.05
CA ILE A 170 -7.93 -24.01 -11.31
C ILE A 170 -6.98 -24.52 -10.20
N SER A 171 -7.38 -25.55 -9.47
CA SER A 171 -6.56 -26.18 -8.43
C SER A 171 -5.28 -26.80 -8.99
N ASP A 172 -5.36 -27.48 -10.14
CA ASP A 172 -4.21 -28.11 -10.80
C ASP A 172 -3.17 -27.09 -11.28
N LEU A 173 -3.57 -25.82 -11.48
CA LEU A 173 -2.66 -24.70 -11.72
C LEU A 173 -1.91 -24.23 -10.46
N GLY A 174 -2.17 -24.81 -9.29
CA GLY A 174 -1.62 -24.38 -8.01
C GLY A 174 -2.31 -23.16 -7.39
N VAL A 175 -3.48 -22.79 -7.91
CA VAL A 175 -4.29 -21.68 -7.41
C VAL A 175 -5.04 -22.11 -6.16
N ASN A 176 -4.98 -21.31 -5.11
CA ASN A 176 -5.68 -21.53 -3.84
C ASN A 176 -6.59 -20.36 -3.42
N GLY A 177 -6.73 -19.37 -4.28
CA GLY A 177 -7.65 -18.25 -4.11
C GLY A 177 -8.31 -17.84 -5.43
N ILE A 178 -9.60 -17.54 -5.41
CA ILE A 178 -10.32 -17.03 -6.58
C ILE A 178 -10.73 -15.57 -6.30
N TYR A 179 -10.46 -14.70 -7.25
CA TYR A 179 -10.91 -13.33 -7.27
C TYR A 179 -11.92 -13.14 -8.39
N PHE A 180 -13.14 -12.75 -8.07
CA PHE A 180 -14.16 -12.48 -9.07
C PHE A 180 -14.17 -11.00 -9.46
N THR A 181 -14.34 -10.71 -10.76
CA THR A 181 -14.92 -9.42 -11.14
C THR A 181 -16.34 -9.33 -10.61
N PRO A 182 -16.96 -8.15 -10.48
CA PRO A 182 -18.30 -8.02 -9.93
C PRO A 182 -19.32 -8.97 -10.60
N PHE A 183 -20.23 -9.51 -9.80
CA PHE A 183 -21.26 -10.47 -10.27
C PHE A 183 -22.70 -10.15 -9.85
N PHE A 184 -22.89 -9.03 -9.14
CA PHE A 184 -24.21 -8.55 -8.77
C PHE A 184 -25.03 -8.06 -9.99
N PRO A 185 -26.35 -7.87 -9.87
CA PRO A 185 -27.18 -7.33 -10.95
C PRO A 185 -26.64 -6.00 -11.49
N SER A 186 -26.65 -5.84 -12.80
CA SER A 186 -26.10 -4.68 -13.49
C SER A 186 -26.57 -4.68 -14.95
N LYS A 187 -26.42 -3.57 -15.65
CA LYS A 187 -26.70 -3.43 -17.07
C LYS A 187 -25.45 -3.51 -17.96
N SER A 188 -24.36 -4.10 -17.43
CA SER A 188 -23.13 -4.39 -18.15
C SER A 188 -22.63 -5.82 -17.91
N ASN A 189 -21.80 -6.34 -18.80
CA ASN A 189 -21.19 -7.66 -18.64
C ASN A 189 -20.10 -7.67 -17.56
N HIS A 190 -19.41 -6.53 -17.35
CA HIS A 190 -18.36 -6.39 -16.35
C HIS A 190 -18.89 -6.11 -14.92
N ARG A 191 -20.13 -5.64 -14.81
CA ARG A 191 -20.89 -5.45 -13.55
C ARG A 191 -20.26 -4.50 -12.52
N TYR A 192 -19.33 -3.61 -12.94
CA TYR A 192 -18.79 -2.56 -12.08
C TYR A 192 -19.81 -1.44 -11.81
N ASP A 193 -20.91 -1.43 -12.55
CA ASP A 193 -22.08 -0.58 -12.40
C ASP A 193 -23.24 -1.31 -11.69
N ALA A 194 -22.94 -2.13 -10.69
CA ALA A 194 -23.93 -2.86 -9.89
C ALA A 194 -24.94 -1.90 -9.24
N THR A 195 -26.22 -2.28 -9.25
CA THR A 195 -27.35 -1.49 -8.73
C THR A 195 -27.99 -2.21 -7.54
#